data_de3bcd2e7f0b448e55a7f13b0f31dcff
#
_entry.id   de3bcd2e7f0b448e55a7f13b0f31dcff
#
_cell.length_a   1.000
_cell.length_b   1.000
_cell.length_c   1.000
_cell.angle_alpha   90.00
_cell.angle_beta   90.00
_cell.angle_gamma   90.00
#
_symmetry.space_group_name_H-M   'P 1'
#
loop_
_entity.id
_entity.type
_entity.pdbx_description
1 polymer ?
#
loop_
_entity_poly.entity_id
_entity_poly.type
_entity_poly.pdbx_seq_one_letter_code
_entity_poly.pdbx_strand_id
1 'polypeptide(L)'
;MKICENLNNITPYKAGKPIEELERELGLKKIIKLASNENPLGVSKKAKKAIKNSLNNINRYPDSFGFELKKALAANLKIKIDNITIANGSNEVLELIARAFVCSKLDEVIFSEYAFVVYSLVTKAIGAKEVIIKSNNYAHDLMAMLDAVNDNTKIIFIANPNNPTGTFIEDGDILNFLIKAPKDVIVVIDQAYFEYTDSKITANYIDKFENLILTRTFSKAYGLAGLRVGYAIASNKITDYLNRIREPFNVNSIAQIAAINTLADKGFLKKSIKINALGLKQLSQGFDDLGLFYIASKANFISVKVDSAMDVFNKLLKKGVIVRPVEMKNFLRISVGTQDENDYFLAKLKEVLLKNNHTYSG
;
A
#
# COMPACT_ATOMS: atom_id res chain seq x y z
N MET A 1 25.31 -0.50 25.45
CA MET A 1 24.15 -1.36 25.18
C MET A 1 24.48 -2.20 23.96
N LYS A 2 24.26 -3.52 24.02
CA LYS A 2 24.39 -4.41 22.83
C LYS A 2 23.05 -4.42 22.09
N ILE A 3 23.04 -4.04 20.82
CA ILE A 3 21.87 -4.07 19.93
C ILE A 3 22.10 -5.07 18.80
N CYS A 4 21.03 -5.48 18.12
CA CYS A 4 21.17 -6.28 16.90
C CYS A 4 21.86 -5.43 15.82
N GLU A 5 22.94 -5.93 15.22
CA GLU A 5 23.77 -5.19 14.25
C GLU A 5 22.98 -4.73 13.02
N ASN A 6 22.00 -5.53 12.59
CA ASN A 6 21.12 -5.21 11.45
C ASN A 6 20.31 -3.92 11.65
N LEU A 7 20.03 -3.50 12.90
CA LEU A 7 19.31 -2.26 13.18
C LEU A 7 20.10 -1.00 12.79
N ASN A 8 21.44 -1.08 12.75
CA ASN A 8 22.28 0.03 12.34
C ASN A 8 22.05 0.43 10.86
N ASN A 9 21.53 -0.48 10.05
CA ASN A 9 21.28 -0.27 8.62
C ASN A 9 19.83 0.15 8.32
N ILE A 10 19.03 0.43 9.36
CA ILE A 10 17.64 0.85 9.20
C ILE A 10 17.51 2.34 9.47
N THR A 11 17.15 3.10 8.44
CA THR A 11 16.74 4.49 8.62
C THR A 11 15.25 4.52 9.02
N PRO A 12 14.89 5.25 10.09
CA PRO A 12 13.47 5.39 10.48
C PRO A 12 12.62 5.92 9.33
N TYR A 13 11.46 5.30 9.12
CA TYR A 13 10.52 5.75 8.09
C TYR A 13 10.07 7.18 8.34
N LYS A 14 10.29 8.05 7.37
CA LYS A 14 9.79 9.44 7.40
C LYS A 14 8.38 9.47 6.81
N ALA A 15 7.38 9.64 7.67
CA ALA A 15 6.00 9.82 7.23
C ALA A 15 5.83 11.11 6.40
N GLY A 16 4.75 11.19 5.61
CA GLY A 16 4.36 12.47 4.99
C GLY A 16 4.01 13.50 6.05
N LYS A 17 4.24 14.78 5.75
CA LYS A 17 3.98 15.88 6.70
C LYS A 17 2.50 15.91 7.10
N PRO A 18 2.14 15.99 8.40
CA PRO A 18 0.77 16.18 8.84
C PRO A 18 0.22 17.55 8.42
N ILE A 19 -1.10 17.66 8.22
CA ILE A 19 -1.76 18.91 7.87
C ILE A 19 -1.57 19.94 9.00
N GLU A 20 -1.80 19.50 10.22
CA GLU A 20 -1.75 20.34 11.44
C GLU A 20 -0.33 20.89 11.70
N GLU A 21 0.70 20.16 11.26
CA GLU A 21 2.08 20.64 11.34
C GLU A 21 2.31 21.78 10.35
N LEU A 22 1.84 21.62 9.10
CA LEU A 22 1.99 22.65 8.08
C LEU A 22 1.15 23.91 8.40
N GLU A 23 -0.05 23.75 8.99
CA GLU A 23 -0.87 24.85 9.50
C GLU A 23 -0.12 25.66 10.56
N ARG A 24 0.49 24.98 11.54
CA ARG A 24 1.25 25.66 12.60
C ARG A 24 2.48 26.40 12.07
N GLU A 25 3.17 25.81 11.08
CA GLU A 25 4.41 26.41 10.54
C GLU A 25 4.16 27.60 9.63
N LEU A 26 3.13 27.55 8.79
CA LEU A 26 2.94 28.52 7.71
C LEU A 26 1.69 29.38 7.86
N GLY A 27 0.81 29.10 8.83
CA GLY A 27 -0.43 29.87 9.05
C GLY A 27 -1.42 29.78 7.89
N LEU A 28 -1.36 28.74 7.05
CA LEU A 28 -2.18 28.61 5.85
C LEU A 28 -3.60 28.18 6.20
N LYS A 29 -4.60 28.85 5.62
CA LYS A 29 -6.03 28.53 5.83
C LYS A 29 -6.54 27.37 4.96
N LYS A 30 -5.88 27.08 3.83
CA LYS A 30 -6.27 26.02 2.90
C LYS A 30 -5.09 25.11 2.66
N ILE A 31 -5.18 23.89 3.15
CA ILE A 31 -4.19 22.84 2.94
C ILE A 31 -4.88 21.61 2.36
N ILE A 32 -4.31 21.03 1.33
CA ILE A 32 -4.71 19.73 0.78
C ILE A 32 -3.57 18.73 0.94
N LYS A 33 -3.92 17.47 1.25
CA LYS A 33 -2.95 16.38 1.45
C LYS A 33 -3.19 15.27 0.46
N LEU A 34 -2.33 15.18 -0.54
CA LEU A 34 -2.33 14.15 -1.59
C LEU A 34 -1.06 13.27 -1.50
N ALA A 35 -0.69 12.84 -0.29
CA ALA A 35 0.61 12.24 0.01
C ALA A 35 0.56 10.78 0.45
N SER A 36 -0.57 10.29 1.00
CA SER A 36 -0.62 9.00 1.72
C SER A 36 -1.59 7.99 1.12
N ASN A 37 -2.06 8.23 -0.11
CA ASN A 37 -2.98 7.36 -0.83
C ASN A 37 -4.25 7.06 -0.02
N GLU A 38 -4.73 8.07 0.71
CA GLU A 38 -5.96 8.05 1.49
C GLU A 38 -7.18 8.13 0.56
N ASN A 39 -8.36 7.70 1.04
CA ASN A 39 -9.59 7.80 0.25
C ASN A 39 -10.20 9.20 0.42
N PRO A 40 -10.36 9.98 -0.67
CA PRO A 40 -10.88 11.35 -0.57
C PRO A 40 -12.36 11.42 -0.15
N LEU A 41 -13.11 10.33 -0.22
CA LEU A 41 -14.49 10.25 0.29
C LEU A 41 -14.57 10.09 1.81
N GLY A 42 -13.43 9.85 2.48
CA GLY A 42 -13.37 9.55 3.89
C GLY A 42 -13.96 8.16 4.21
N VAL A 43 -14.78 8.07 5.24
CA VAL A 43 -15.31 6.80 5.79
C VAL A 43 -16.77 6.60 5.42
N SER A 44 -17.17 5.36 5.07
CA SER A 44 -18.55 4.95 4.81
C SER A 44 -19.51 5.40 5.93
N LYS A 45 -20.72 5.87 5.56
CA LYS A 45 -21.75 6.23 6.53
C LYS A 45 -22.16 5.07 7.42
N LYS A 46 -22.21 3.84 6.87
CA LYS A 46 -22.51 2.62 7.64
C LYS A 46 -21.44 2.35 8.69
N ALA A 47 -20.15 2.45 8.29
CA ALA A 47 -19.04 2.28 9.23
C ALA A 47 -19.04 3.36 10.32
N LYS A 48 -19.24 4.64 9.98
CA LYS A 48 -19.34 5.73 10.96
C LYS A 48 -20.44 5.48 12.00
N LYS A 49 -21.64 5.03 11.57
CA LYS A 49 -22.74 4.69 12.47
C LYS A 49 -22.36 3.53 13.39
N ALA A 50 -21.77 2.46 12.84
CA ALA A 50 -21.36 1.30 13.61
C ALA A 50 -20.26 1.63 14.63
N ILE A 51 -19.25 2.43 14.26
CA ILE A 51 -18.24 2.95 15.19
C ILE A 51 -18.89 3.69 16.35
N LYS A 52 -19.77 4.67 16.05
CA LYS A 52 -20.46 5.46 17.10
C LYS A 52 -21.20 4.56 18.09
N ASN A 53 -21.88 3.53 17.62
CA ASN A 53 -22.65 2.61 18.47
C ASN A 53 -21.73 1.69 19.32
N SER A 54 -20.47 1.49 18.94
CA SER A 54 -19.55 0.59 19.64
C SER A 54 -18.68 1.30 20.70
N LEU A 55 -18.70 2.63 20.78
CA LEU A 55 -17.82 3.41 21.68
C LEU A 55 -17.98 3.06 23.16
N ASN A 56 -19.17 2.64 23.59
CA ASN A 56 -19.40 2.26 24.99
C ASN A 56 -18.69 0.98 25.44
N ASN A 57 -18.13 0.23 24.49
CA ASN A 57 -17.48 -1.07 24.76
C ASN A 57 -15.95 -1.04 24.57
N ILE A 58 -15.33 0.13 24.34
CA ILE A 58 -13.89 0.24 24.08
C ILE A 58 -13.01 -0.13 25.28
N ASN A 59 -13.58 -0.24 26.47
CA ASN A 59 -12.91 -0.72 27.68
C ASN A 59 -12.69 -2.25 27.70
N ARG A 60 -13.19 -2.97 26.70
CA ARG A 60 -13.04 -4.42 26.57
C ARG A 60 -12.05 -4.75 25.46
N TYR A 61 -11.27 -5.83 25.65
CA TYR A 61 -10.46 -6.37 24.58
C TYR A 61 -11.31 -6.79 23.39
N PRO A 62 -10.82 -6.65 22.15
CA PRO A 62 -11.49 -7.17 20.97
C PRO A 62 -11.51 -8.71 20.97
N ASP A 63 -12.33 -9.30 20.08
CA ASP A 63 -12.16 -10.70 19.73
C ASP A 63 -10.79 -10.88 19.06
N SER A 64 -9.91 -11.65 19.72
CA SER A 64 -8.56 -11.91 19.23
C SER A 64 -8.54 -12.64 17.88
N PHE A 65 -9.49 -13.53 17.64
CA PHE A 65 -9.62 -14.23 16.35
C PHE A 65 -10.29 -13.39 15.27
N GLY A 66 -11.05 -12.35 15.66
CA GLY A 66 -11.84 -11.54 14.74
C GLY A 66 -12.88 -12.35 13.98
N PHE A 67 -13.58 -13.26 14.69
CA PHE A 67 -14.49 -14.24 14.08
C PHE A 67 -15.50 -13.61 13.12
N GLU A 68 -16.22 -12.57 13.56
CA GLU A 68 -17.24 -11.92 12.73
C GLU A 68 -16.62 -11.22 11.51
N LEU A 69 -15.42 -10.59 11.64
CA LEU A 69 -14.72 -10.01 10.51
C LEU A 69 -14.26 -11.07 9.53
N LYS A 70 -13.64 -12.15 10.00
CA LYS A 70 -13.23 -13.29 9.16
C LYS A 70 -14.41 -13.94 8.45
N LYS A 71 -15.55 -14.12 9.15
CA LYS A 71 -16.78 -14.64 8.57
C LYS A 71 -17.31 -13.76 7.44
N ALA A 72 -17.32 -12.43 7.64
CA ALA A 72 -17.73 -11.48 6.62
C ALA A 72 -16.78 -11.48 5.41
N LEU A 73 -15.46 -11.56 5.65
CA LEU A 73 -14.44 -11.67 4.62
C LEU A 73 -14.58 -13.00 3.85
N ALA A 74 -14.69 -14.12 4.55
CA ALA A 74 -14.84 -15.46 3.95
C ALA A 74 -16.06 -15.53 3.02
N ALA A 75 -17.20 -14.98 3.46
CA ALA A 75 -18.42 -14.91 2.65
C ALA A 75 -18.24 -14.00 1.41
N ASN A 76 -17.57 -12.84 1.56
CA ASN A 76 -17.30 -11.93 0.45
C ASN A 76 -16.30 -12.48 -0.58
N LEU A 77 -15.29 -13.23 -0.11
CA LEU A 77 -14.22 -13.80 -0.90
C LEU A 77 -14.50 -15.21 -1.42
N LYS A 78 -15.53 -15.87 -0.88
CA LYS A 78 -15.93 -17.28 -1.16
C LYS A 78 -14.82 -18.28 -0.82
N ILE A 79 -14.20 -18.13 0.35
CA ILE A 79 -13.16 -18.99 0.90
C ILE A 79 -13.51 -19.42 2.33
N LYS A 80 -12.70 -20.28 2.94
CA LYS A 80 -12.88 -20.69 4.33
C LYS A 80 -12.36 -19.62 5.30
N ILE A 81 -12.92 -19.56 6.51
CA ILE A 81 -12.46 -18.67 7.59
C ILE A 81 -10.99 -18.95 7.92
N ASP A 82 -10.58 -20.21 7.87
CA ASP A 82 -9.22 -20.68 8.18
C ASP A 82 -8.17 -20.29 7.11
N ASN A 83 -8.60 -19.67 6.02
CA ASN A 83 -7.70 -19.09 5.02
C ASN A 83 -7.35 -17.61 5.30
N ILE A 84 -7.82 -17.05 6.42
CA ILE A 84 -7.70 -15.61 6.69
C ILE A 84 -6.95 -15.35 8.00
N THR A 85 -5.91 -14.51 7.91
CA THR A 85 -5.25 -13.91 9.07
C THR A 85 -5.54 -12.42 9.08
N ILE A 86 -6.18 -11.90 10.14
CA ILE A 86 -6.41 -10.46 10.32
C ILE A 86 -5.20 -9.79 10.96
N ALA A 87 -4.95 -8.52 10.61
CA ALA A 87 -3.76 -7.80 11.06
C ALA A 87 -4.02 -6.30 11.24
N ASN A 88 -3.17 -5.65 12.00
CA ASN A 88 -3.17 -4.20 12.23
C ASN A 88 -2.65 -3.42 10.99
N GLY A 89 -3.41 -3.51 9.89
CA GLY A 89 -3.02 -3.12 8.54
C GLY A 89 -2.22 -4.22 7.83
N SER A 90 -2.07 -4.10 6.50
CA SER A 90 -1.27 -5.06 5.73
C SER A 90 0.22 -5.05 6.09
N ASN A 91 0.73 -3.97 6.68
CA ASN A 91 2.13 -3.91 7.13
C ASN A 91 2.44 -4.99 8.17
N GLU A 92 1.56 -5.21 9.16
CA GLU A 92 1.74 -6.29 10.13
C GLU A 92 1.71 -7.67 9.45
N VAL A 93 0.90 -7.85 8.40
CA VAL A 93 0.93 -9.10 7.62
C VAL A 93 2.32 -9.34 7.04
N LEU A 94 2.94 -8.31 6.42
CA LEU A 94 4.28 -8.43 5.83
C LEU A 94 5.34 -8.77 6.90
N GLU A 95 5.23 -8.18 8.08
CA GLU A 95 6.10 -8.49 9.21
C GLU A 95 5.90 -9.93 9.70
N LEU A 96 4.65 -10.38 9.87
CA LEU A 96 4.35 -11.76 10.26
C LEU A 96 4.91 -12.76 9.24
N ILE A 97 4.79 -12.47 7.94
CA ILE A 97 5.37 -13.33 6.89
C ILE A 97 6.88 -13.41 7.03
N ALA A 98 7.57 -12.28 7.19
CA ALA A 98 9.02 -12.27 7.37
C ALA A 98 9.43 -13.08 8.61
N ARG A 99 8.76 -12.90 9.74
CA ARG A 99 9.01 -13.62 11.00
C ARG A 99 8.69 -15.12 10.92
N ALA A 100 7.73 -15.53 10.08
CA ALA A 100 7.33 -16.92 9.95
C ALA A 100 8.27 -17.74 9.06
N PHE A 101 8.84 -17.12 8.03
CA PHE A 101 9.52 -17.86 6.97
C PHE A 101 11.02 -17.54 6.84
N VAL A 102 11.52 -16.52 7.51
CA VAL A 102 12.96 -16.24 7.60
C VAL A 102 13.50 -16.77 8.92
N CYS A 103 14.49 -17.66 8.83
CA CYS A 103 15.06 -18.36 9.99
C CYS A 103 16.55 -18.04 10.22
N SER A 104 17.23 -17.47 9.22
CA SER A 104 18.68 -17.28 9.21
C SER A 104 19.06 -15.94 8.57
N LYS A 105 20.22 -15.42 8.93
CA LYS A 105 20.85 -14.25 8.27
C LYS A 105 21.28 -14.54 6.82
N LEU A 106 21.36 -15.82 6.43
CA LEU A 106 21.68 -16.25 5.07
C LEU A 106 20.43 -16.27 4.18
N ASP A 107 19.23 -16.28 4.79
CA ASP A 107 18.00 -16.30 4.04
C ASP A 107 17.80 -15.01 3.24
N GLU A 108 17.28 -15.15 2.05
CA GLU A 108 17.11 -14.07 1.08
C GLU A 108 15.64 -13.75 0.84
N VAL A 109 15.37 -12.44 0.69
CA VAL A 109 14.05 -11.91 0.34
C VAL A 109 14.17 -11.09 -0.93
N ILE A 110 13.44 -11.49 -1.98
CA ILE A 110 13.46 -10.87 -3.30
C ILE A 110 12.33 -9.83 -3.43
N PHE A 111 12.66 -8.65 -3.94
CA PHE A 111 11.69 -7.62 -4.34
C PHE A 111 12.32 -6.63 -5.33
N SER A 112 11.48 -5.81 -5.98
CA SER A 112 11.94 -4.82 -6.97
C SER A 112 12.55 -3.59 -6.32
N GLU A 113 13.46 -2.89 -7.03
CA GLU A 113 14.08 -1.65 -6.57
C GLU A 113 13.08 -0.53 -6.26
N TYR A 114 12.03 -0.43 -7.04
CA TYR A 114 10.93 0.51 -6.78
C TYR A 114 9.75 -0.24 -6.15
N ALA A 115 9.96 -0.73 -4.93
CA ALA A 115 8.96 -1.47 -4.18
C ALA A 115 8.45 -0.68 -2.98
N PHE A 116 7.42 -1.19 -2.34
CA PHE A 116 6.93 -0.62 -1.09
C PHE A 116 7.99 -0.76 0.00
N VAL A 117 8.36 0.36 0.60
CA VAL A 117 9.48 0.46 1.56
C VAL A 117 9.41 -0.54 2.73
N VAL A 118 8.21 -1.02 3.08
CA VAL A 118 8.04 -1.99 4.17
C VAL A 118 8.71 -3.32 3.87
N TYR A 119 8.85 -3.73 2.60
CA TYR A 119 9.57 -4.97 2.27
C TYR A 119 11.03 -4.92 2.71
N SER A 120 11.73 -3.82 2.40
CA SER A 120 13.10 -3.57 2.88
C SER A 120 13.15 -3.48 4.41
N LEU A 121 12.21 -2.75 5.02
CA LEU A 121 12.20 -2.56 6.48
C LEU A 121 12.04 -3.88 7.23
N VAL A 122 11.08 -4.73 6.84
CA VAL A 122 10.87 -6.03 7.53
C VAL A 122 12.01 -7.00 7.27
N THR A 123 12.59 -7.01 6.06
CA THR A 123 13.74 -7.84 5.70
C THR A 123 14.97 -7.48 6.55
N LYS A 124 15.29 -6.18 6.63
CA LYS A 124 16.39 -5.70 7.47
C LYS A 124 16.13 -5.92 8.95
N ALA A 125 14.91 -5.68 9.42
CA ALA A 125 14.59 -5.82 10.85
C ALA A 125 14.78 -7.26 11.35
N ILE A 126 14.48 -8.25 10.53
CA ILE A 126 14.69 -9.66 10.87
C ILE A 126 16.13 -10.15 10.61
N GLY A 127 16.94 -9.33 9.93
CA GLY A 127 18.33 -9.63 9.62
C GLY A 127 18.54 -10.50 8.39
N ALA A 128 17.54 -10.65 7.53
CA ALA A 128 17.66 -11.36 6.25
C ALA A 128 18.37 -10.50 5.20
N LYS A 129 18.80 -11.14 4.12
CA LYS A 129 19.46 -10.50 3.00
C LYS A 129 18.45 -10.02 1.96
N GLU A 130 18.57 -8.77 1.53
CA GLU A 130 17.77 -8.20 0.44
C GLU A 130 18.36 -8.58 -0.91
N VAL A 131 17.53 -9.12 -1.80
CA VAL A 131 17.84 -9.31 -3.21
C VAL A 131 16.97 -8.38 -4.03
N ILE A 132 17.55 -7.23 -4.39
CA ILE A 132 16.84 -6.14 -5.07
C ILE A 132 16.97 -6.28 -6.57
N ILE A 133 15.85 -6.54 -7.24
CA ILE A 133 15.79 -6.72 -8.69
C ILE A 133 15.53 -5.38 -9.38
N LYS A 134 16.31 -5.07 -10.41
CA LYS A 134 16.10 -3.87 -11.22
C LYS A 134 14.71 -3.89 -11.87
N SER A 135 14.07 -2.75 -11.91
CA SER A 135 12.77 -2.61 -12.57
C SER A 135 12.92 -2.54 -14.09
N ASN A 136 11.94 -3.03 -14.81
CA ASN A 136 11.80 -2.85 -16.24
C ASN A 136 10.70 -1.82 -16.50
N ASN A 137 11.06 -0.65 -17.03
CA ASN A 137 10.12 0.47 -17.25
C ASN A 137 9.24 0.80 -16.02
N TYR A 138 9.87 0.88 -14.83
CA TYR A 138 9.21 1.11 -13.53
C TYR A 138 8.31 -0.02 -13.04
N ALA A 139 8.17 -1.12 -13.79
CA ALA A 139 7.43 -2.32 -13.38
C ALA A 139 8.36 -3.38 -12.78
N HIS A 140 7.79 -4.35 -12.10
CA HIS A 140 8.53 -5.54 -11.67
C HIS A 140 9.00 -6.34 -12.89
N ASP A 141 10.26 -6.79 -12.87
CA ASP A 141 10.77 -7.79 -13.81
C ASP A 141 10.62 -9.19 -13.20
N LEU A 142 9.49 -9.83 -13.52
CA LEU A 142 9.16 -11.14 -12.96
C LEU A 142 10.14 -12.24 -13.36
N MET A 143 10.71 -12.16 -14.58
CA MET A 143 11.67 -13.15 -15.03
C MET A 143 12.99 -13.00 -14.28
N ALA A 144 13.50 -11.77 -14.16
CA ALA A 144 14.71 -11.51 -13.37
C ALA A 144 14.52 -11.88 -11.89
N MET A 145 13.29 -11.74 -11.33
CA MET A 145 12.99 -12.23 -9.99
C MET A 145 13.10 -13.76 -9.89
N LEU A 146 12.62 -14.51 -10.90
CA LEU A 146 12.75 -15.96 -10.93
C LEU A 146 14.20 -16.40 -11.09
N ASP A 147 14.95 -15.75 -11.97
CA ASP A 147 16.36 -16.06 -12.23
C ASP A 147 17.26 -15.80 -11.00
N ALA A 148 16.84 -14.92 -10.10
CA ALA A 148 17.54 -14.62 -8.85
C ALA A 148 17.25 -15.62 -7.72
N VAL A 149 16.29 -16.53 -7.89
CA VAL A 149 15.94 -17.54 -6.87
C VAL A 149 17.07 -18.55 -6.70
N ASN A 150 17.41 -18.84 -5.44
CA ASN A 150 18.40 -19.85 -5.07
C ASN A 150 18.00 -20.54 -3.75
N ASP A 151 18.80 -21.46 -3.24
CA ASP A 151 18.51 -22.27 -2.04
C ASP A 151 18.28 -21.44 -0.77
N ASN A 152 18.79 -20.21 -0.72
CA ASN A 152 18.60 -19.29 0.41
C ASN A 152 17.31 -18.45 0.28
N THR A 153 16.69 -18.42 -0.89
CA THR A 153 15.48 -17.62 -1.13
C THR A 153 14.30 -18.16 -0.34
N LYS A 154 13.67 -17.31 0.49
CA LYS A 154 12.51 -17.69 1.32
C LYS A 154 11.24 -16.96 0.90
N ILE A 155 11.35 -15.72 0.49
CA ILE A 155 10.19 -14.87 0.19
C ILE A 155 10.45 -14.06 -1.08
N ILE A 156 9.42 -13.95 -1.93
CA ILE A 156 9.36 -13.00 -3.04
C ILE A 156 8.16 -12.07 -2.79
N PHE A 157 8.39 -10.75 -2.67
CA PHE A 157 7.34 -9.74 -2.57
C PHE A 157 7.04 -9.09 -3.92
N ILE A 158 5.78 -9.11 -4.33
CA ILE A 158 5.27 -8.48 -5.56
C ILE A 158 4.06 -7.63 -5.21
N ALA A 159 4.18 -6.31 -5.29
CA ALA A 159 3.04 -5.42 -5.15
C ALA A 159 2.32 -5.28 -6.49
N ASN A 160 1.02 -5.56 -6.55
CA ASN A 160 0.25 -5.42 -7.77
C ASN A 160 -1.17 -4.88 -7.53
N PRO A 161 -1.43 -3.61 -7.86
CA PRO A 161 -0.54 -2.56 -8.41
C PRO A 161 0.62 -2.17 -7.50
N ASN A 162 1.75 -1.78 -8.12
CA ASN A 162 2.96 -1.43 -7.38
C ASN A 162 2.89 -0.03 -6.75
N ASN A 163 3.51 0.15 -5.62
CA ASN A 163 3.75 1.42 -4.95
C ASN A 163 5.28 1.59 -4.76
N PRO A 164 5.90 2.66 -5.34
CA PRO A 164 5.30 3.94 -5.68
C PRO A 164 5.01 4.16 -7.18
N THR A 165 5.20 3.21 -8.06
CA THR A 165 5.12 3.43 -9.50
C THR A 165 3.68 3.47 -10.04
N GLY A 166 2.75 2.72 -9.43
CA GLY A 166 1.38 2.55 -9.90
C GLY A 166 1.24 1.51 -11.03
N THR A 167 2.34 0.93 -11.50
CA THR A 167 2.34 -0.08 -12.55
C THR A 167 1.56 -1.32 -12.14
N PHE A 168 0.98 -1.98 -13.13
CA PHE A 168 0.18 -3.18 -12.94
C PHE A 168 0.69 -4.29 -13.86
N ILE A 169 0.83 -5.48 -13.31
CA ILE A 169 1.19 -6.69 -14.03
C ILE A 169 -0.10 -7.41 -14.39
N GLU A 170 -0.23 -7.79 -15.63
CA GLU A 170 -1.41 -8.53 -16.11
C GLU A 170 -1.51 -9.92 -15.47
N ASP A 171 -2.73 -10.38 -15.27
CA ASP A 171 -3.00 -11.64 -14.55
C ASP A 171 -2.32 -12.86 -15.21
N GLY A 172 -2.17 -12.85 -16.54
CA GLY A 172 -1.46 -13.91 -17.27
C GLY A 172 0.01 -14.03 -16.88
N ASP A 173 0.68 -12.90 -16.71
CA ASP A 173 2.10 -12.86 -16.33
C ASP A 173 2.29 -13.29 -14.86
N ILE A 174 1.39 -12.84 -13.97
CA ILE A 174 1.36 -13.30 -12.57
C ILE A 174 1.15 -14.82 -12.51
N LEU A 175 0.21 -15.35 -13.30
CA LEU A 175 -0.04 -16.80 -13.32
C LEU A 175 1.17 -17.58 -13.82
N ASN A 176 1.80 -17.12 -14.91
CA ASN A 176 3.02 -17.74 -15.44
C ASN A 176 4.16 -17.71 -14.42
N PHE A 177 4.30 -16.61 -13.68
CA PHE A 177 5.26 -16.49 -12.58
C PHE A 177 4.96 -17.51 -11.47
N LEU A 178 3.72 -17.61 -11.00
CA LEU A 178 3.32 -18.55 -9.93
C LEU A 178 3.53 -20.01 -10.32
N ILE A 179 3.33 -20.36 -11.61
CA ILE A 179 3.58 -21.72 -12.11
C ILE A 179 5.07 -22.06 -12.06
N LYS A 180 5.95 -21.10 -12.34
CA LYS A 180 7.41 -21.29 -12.40
C LYS A 180 8.10 -21.13 -11.04
N ALA A 181 7.50 -20.40 -10.10
CA ALA A 181 8.07 -20.17 -8.78
C ALA A 181 8.24 -21.50 -8.01
N PRO A 182 9.40 -21.76 -7.36
CA PRO A 182 9.60 -22.94 -6.55
C PRO A 182 8.57 -23.03 -5.42
N LYS A 183 8.11 -24.24 -5.10
CA LYS A 183 7.03 -24.46 -4.12
C LYS A 183 7.44 -24.22 -2.67
N ASP A 184 8.71 -24.23 -2.39
CA ASP A 184 9.31 -23.97 -1.08
C ASP A 184 9.63 -22.49 -0.84
N VAL A 185 9.47 -21.64 -1.85
CA VAL A 185 9.59 -20.19 -1.76
C VAL A 185 8.20 -19.56 -1.58
N ILE A 186 8.01 -18.76 -0.54
CA ILE A 186 6.75 -18.02 -0.32
C ILE A 186 6.64 -16.87 -1.33
N VAL A 187 5.56 -16.86 -2.09
CA VAL A 187 5.23 -15.76 -3.00
C VAL A 187 4.13 -14.91 -2.37
N VAL A 188 4.44 -13.64 -2.14
CA VAL A 188 3.49 -12.67 -1.60
C VAL A 188 3.06 -11.72 -2.70
N ILE A 189 1.77 -11.73 -3.05
CA ILE A 189 1.19 -10.71 -3.92
C ILE A 189 0.46 -9.71 -3.05
N ASP A 190 1.06 -8.51 -2.91
CA ASP A 190 0.47 -7.42 -2.14
C ASP A 190 -0.57 -6.69 -3.00
N GLN A 191 -1.82 -6.92 -2.67
CA GLN A 191 -3.01 -6.40 -3.33
C GLN A 191 -3.59 -5.18 -2.59
N ALA A 192 -2.76 -4.29 -2.05
CA ALA A 192 -3.24 -3.10 -1.32
C ALA A 192 -4.15 -2.18 -2.15
N TYR A 193 -4.08 -2.26 -3.47
CA TYR A 193 -4.87 -1.46 -4.43
C TYR A 193 -5.80 -2.32 -5.30
N PHE A 194 -6.06 -3.57 -4.91
CA PHE A 194 -6.83 -4.56 -5.68
C PHE A 194 -8.20 -4.04 -6.13
N GLU A 195 -8.91 -3.34 -5.28
CA GLU A 195 -10.25 -2.84 -5.54
C GLU A 195 -10.34 -1.83 -6.69
N TYR A 196 -9.21 -1.25 -7.09
CA TYR A 196 -9.10 -0.31 -8.23
C TYR A 196 -8.75 -0.99 -9.55
N THR A 197 -8.59 -2.32 -9.55
CA THR A 197 -8.19 -3.12 -10.71
C THR A 197 -9.30 -4.07 -11.15
N ASP A 198 -9.14 -4.62 -12.35
CA ASP A 198 -9.97 -5.69 -12.89
C ASP A 198 -9.31 -7.08 -12.72
N SER A 199 -8.28 -7.18 -11.86
CA SER A 199 -7.53 -8.42 -11.64
C SER A 199 -8.43 -9.57 -11.19
N LYS A 200 -8.16 -10.73 -11.75
CA LYS A 200 -8.81 -12.01 -11.43
C LYS A 200 -7.94 -12.91 -10.56
N ILE A 201 -6.75 -12.44 -10.16
CA ILE A 201 -5.95 -13.13 -9.14
C ILE A 201 -6.62 -12.93 -7.79
N THR A 202 -7.65 -13.72 -7.55
CA THR A 202 -8.54 -13.65 -6.40
C THR A 202 -8.17 -14.69 -5.34
N ALA A 203 -8.87 -14.66 -4.23
CA ALA A 203 -8.62 -15.55 -3.09
C ALA A 203 -8.55 -17.04 -3.44
N ASN A 204 -9.25 -17.50 -4.48
CA ASN A 204 -9.28 -18.91 -4.88
C ASN A 204 -7.94 -19.43 -5.44
N TYR A 205 -7.00 -18.55 -5.76
CA TYR A 205 -5.68 -18.99 -6.26
C TYR A 205 -4.83 -19.66 -5.18
N ILE A 206 -5.14 -19.47 -3.89
CA ILE A 206 -4.45 -20.15 -2.78
C ILE A 206 -4.69 -21.69 -2.80
N ASP A 207 -5.78 -22.13 -3.40
CA ASP A 207 -6.06 -23.58 -3.56
C ASP A 207 -5.19 -24.24 -4.64
N LYS A 208 -4.65 -23.42 -5.56
CA LYS A 208 -3.78 -23.87 -6.66
C LYS A 208 -2.29 -23.75 -6.32
N PHE A 209 -1.96 -22.76 -5.50
CA PHE A 209 -0.58 -22.42 -5.14
C PHE A 209 -0.47 -22.35 -3.61
N GLU A 210 -0.04 -23.45 -2.98
CA GLU A 210 0.03 -23.56 -1.51
C GLU A 210 0.99 -22.57 -0.87
N ASN A 211 2.01 -22.11 -1.61
CA ASN A 211 3.00 -21.12 -1.19
C ASN A 211 2.61 -19.66 -1.49
N LEU A 212 1.38 -19.43 -1.99
CA LEU A 212 0.88 -18.08 -2.27
C LEU A 212 0.25 -17.45 -1.04
N ILE A 213 0.63 -16.19 -0.79
CA ILE A 213 -0.05 -15.32 0.17
C ILE A 213 -0.54 -14.06 -0.57
N LEU A 214 -1.82 -13.75 -0.47
CA LEU A 214 -2.38 -12.48 -0.92
C LEU A 214 -2.55 -11.56 0.30
N THR A 215 -2.09 -10.31 0.21
CA THR A 215 -2.31 -9.33 1.27
C THR A 215 -3.29 -8.26 0.82
N ARG A 216 -4.21 -7.83 1.69
CA ARG A 216 -5.19 -6.78 1.41
C ARG A 216 -5.35 -5.83 2.59
N THR A 217 -5.88 -4.64 2.32
CA THR A 217 -6.05 -3.61 3.34
C THR A 217 -7.39 -2.90 3.23
N PHE A 218 -7.92 -2.45 4.35
CA PHE A 218 -9.06 -1.53 4.38
C PHE A 218 -8.63 -0.04 4.34
N SER A 219 -7.34 0.22 4.29
CA SER A 219 -6.80 1.60 4.35
C SER A 219 -7.06 2.42 3.09
N LYS A 220 -7.26 1.78 1.91
CA LYS A 220 -7.33 2.46 0.61
C LYS A 220 -8.77 2.61 0.14
N ALA A 221 -9.29 1.75 -0.72
CA ALA A 221 -10.63 1.84 -1.28
C ALA A 221 -11.75 1.88 -0.24
N TYR A 222 -11.54 1.26 0.90
CA TYR A 222 -12.50 1.21 2.00
C TYR A 222 -12.44 2.42 2.96
N GLY A 223 -11.43 3.31 2.86
CA GLY A 223 -11.34 4.55 3.61
C GLY A 223 -11.08 4.40 5.11
N LEU A 224 -10.48 3.31 5.57
CA LEU A 224 -10.22 3.04 6.99
C LEU A 224 -8.74 3.15 7.38
N ALA A 225 -7.97 4.04 6.72
CA ALA A 225 -6.53 4.16 6.94
C ALA A 225 -6.14 4.37 8.42
N GLY A 226 -6.88 5.21 9.13
CA GLY A 226 -6.63 5.54 10.55
C GLY A 226 -6.97 4.39 11.51
N LEU A 227 -7.79 3.42 11.11
CA LEU A 227 -8.19 2.31 11.97
C LEU A 227 -7.22 1.12 11.93
N ARG A 228 -6.30 1.11 10.99
CA ARG A 228 -5.26 0.09 10.89
C ARG A 228 -5.81 -1.32 10.84
N VAL A 229 -6.50 -1.69 9.77
CA VAL A 229 -7.01 -3.05 9.54
C VAL A 229 -6.67 -3.55 8.14
N GLY A 230 -6.12 -4.75 8.08
CA GLY A 230 -5.76 -5.48 6.87
C GLY A 230 -5.82 -6.99 7.13
N TYR A 231 -5.51 -7.77 6.13
CA TYR A 231 -5.56 -9.22 6.25
C TYR A 231 -4.71 -9.92 5.20
N ALA A 232 -4.29 -11.14 5.53
CA ALA A 232 -3.72 -12.11 4.60
C ALA A 232 -4.77 -13.14 4.19
N ILE A 233 -4.59 -13.68 2.99
CA ILE A 233 -5.33 -14.83 2.46
C ILE A 233 -4.28 -15.85 2.03
N ALA A 234 -4.32 -17.07 2.57
CA ALA A 234 -3.35 -18.11 2.29
C ALA A 234 -3.95 -19.51 2.50
N SER A 235 -3.18 -20.56 2.18
CA SER A 235 -3.53 -21.92 2.55
C SER A 235 -3.71 -22.06 4.07
N ASN A 236 -4.51 -23.03 4.53
CA ASN A 236 -4.71 -23.25 5.97
C ASN A 236 -3.40 -23.45 6.73
N LYS A 237 -2.42 -24.11 6.11
CA LYS A 237 -1.10 -24.34 6.70
C LYS A 237 -0.35 -23.05 6.96
N ILE A 238 -0.29 -22.15 5.98
CA ILE A 238 0.36 -20.83 6.12
C ILE A 238 -0.41 -19.97 7.13
N THR A 239 -1.73 -19.95 7.04
CA THR A 239 -2.60 -19.21 7.97
C THR A 239 -2.39 -19.64 9.43
N ASP A 240 -2.23 -20.94 9.69
CA ASP A 240 -1.91 -21.46 11.03
C ASP A 240 -0.56 -20.92 11.52
N TYR A 241 0.51 -20.95 10.69
CA TYR A 241 1.81 -20.41 11.07
C TYR A 241 1.74 -18.90 11.39
N LEU A 242 1.05 -18.11 10.57
CA LEU A 242 0.90 -16.68 10.82
C LEU A 242 0.11 -16.41 12.13
N ASN A 243 -0.93 -17.20 12.39
CA ASN A 243 -1.72 -17.04 13.61
C ASN A 243 -0.98 -17.45 14.90
N ARG A 244 0.03 -18.33 14.83
CA ARG A 244 0.87 -18.71 15.99
C ARG A 244 1.74 -17.59 16.50
N ILE A 245 2.16 -16.67 15.62
CA ILE A 245 3.10 -15.58 15.94
C ILE A 245 2.45 -14.21 15.97
N ARG A 246 1.17 -14.12 15.58
CA ARG A 246 0.39 -12.89 15.62
C ARG A 246 0.16 -12.45 17.06
N GLU A 247 0.32 -11.14 17.33
CA GLU A 247 0.02 -10.57 18.64
C GLU A 247 -1.45 -10.83 19.06
N PRO A 248 -1.71 -11.24 20.29
CA PRO A 248 -3.07 -11.32 20.82
C PRO A 248 -3.76 -9.95 20.72
N PHE A 249 -5.03 -9.94 20.28
CA PHE A 249 -5.84 -8.72 20.21
C PHE A 249 -5.30 -7.62 19.26
N ASN A 250 -4.47 -7.98 18.28
CA ASN A 250 -3.77 -7.05 17.38
C ASN A 250 -4.68 -6.10 16.59
N VAL A 251 -5.90 -6.52 16.26
CA VAL A 251 -6.88 -5.68 15.55
C VAL A 251 -7.92 -5.17 16.53
N ASN A 252 -7.96 -3.87 16.78
CA ASN A 252 -8.87 -3.25 17.73
C ASN A 252 -10.37 -3.45 17.35
N SER A 253 -11.26 -3.41 18.33
CA SER A 253 -12.69 -3.68 18.15
C SER A 253 -13.38 -2.71 17.20
N ILE A 254 -13.01 -1.43 17.24
CA ILE A 254 -13.56 -0.40 16.34
C ILE A 254 -13.17 -0.67 14.89
N ALA A 255 -11.93 -1.10 14.65
CA ALA A 255 -11.45 -1.47 13.32
C ALA A 255 -12.20 -2.69 12.76
N GLN A 256 -12.42 -3.73 13.59
CA GLN A 256 -13.17 -4.93 13.17
C GLN A 256 -14.61 -4.56 12.79
N ILE A 257 -15.31 -3.81 13.63
CA ILE A 257 -16.69 -3.37 13.40
C ILE A 257 -16.79 -2.48 12.15
N ALA A 258 -15.86 -1.52 12.00
CA ALA A 258 -15.83 -0.64 10.84
C ALA A 258 -15.58 -1.41 9.54
N ALA A 259 -14.65 -2.38 9.55
CA ALA A 259 -14.32 -3.20 8.40
C ALA A 259 -15.52 -4.02 7.93
N ILE A 260 -16.24 -4.70 8.85
CA ILE A 260 -17.46 -5.45 8.54
C ILE A 260 -18.50 -4.54 7.85
N ASN A 261 -18.75 -3.37 8.43
CA ASN A 261 -19.78 -2.47 7.94
C ASN A 261 -19.39 -1.76 6.61
N THR A 262 -18.11 -1.47 6.41
CA THR A 262 -17.64 -0.94 5.13
C THR A 262 -17.64 -2.00 4.05
N LEU A 263 -17.27 -3.24 4.35
CA LEU A 263 -17.32 -4.36 3.44
C LEU A 263 -18.76 -4.62 2.91
N ALA A 264 -19.75 -4.41 3.78
CA ALA A 264 -21.17 -4.49 3.43
C ALA A 264 -21.69 -3.25 2.66
N ASP A 265 -20.93 -2.15 2.59
CA ASP A 265 -21.32 -0.92 1.88
C ASP A 265 -20.79 -0.92 0.45
N LYS A 266 -21.37 -1.77 -0.41
CA LYS A 266 -20.97 -1.88 -1.82
C LYS A 266 -21.16 -0.57 -2.61
N GLY A 267 -22.10 0.28 -2.18
CA GLY A 267 -22.33 1.61 -2.79
C GLY A 267 -21.16 2.55 -2.54
N PHE A 268 -20.63 2.57 -1.33
CA PHE A 268 -19.44 3.34 -0.97
C PHE A 268 -18.22 2.88 -1.79
N LEU A 269 -17.97 1.58 -1.84
CA LEU A 269 -16.84 1.03 -2.60
C LEU A 269 -16.94 1.38 -4.10
N LYS A 270 -18.11 1.19 -4.72
CA LYS A 270 -18.33 1.57 -6.14
C LYS A 270 -18.06 3.06 -6.37
N LYS A 271 -18.49 3.93 -5.43
CA LYS A 271 -18.23 5.37 -5.52
C LYS A 271 -16.75 5.69 -5.38
N SER A 272 -16.06 5.02 -4.47
CA SER A 272 -14.60 5.15 -4.27
C SER A 272 -13.82 4.79 -5.54
N ILE A 273 -14.13 3.66 -6.17
CA ILE A 273 -13.52 3.21 -7.43
C ILE A 273 -13.78 4.22 -8.55
N LYS A 274 -15.03 4.69 -8.69
CA LYS A 274 -15.39 5.65 -9.73
C LYS A 274 -14.65 6.99 -9.60
N ILE A 275 -14.58 7.53 -8.38
CA ILE A 275 -13.84 8.79 -8.12
C ILE A 275 -12.37 8.62 -8.40
N ASN A 276 -11.77 7.49 -8.02
CA ASN A 276 -10.39 7.20 -8.33
C ASN A 276 -10.12 7.20 -9.85
N ALA A 277 -10.95 6.50 -10.62
CA ALA A 277 -10.80 6.44 -12.08
C ALA A 277 -10.91 7.83 -12.73
N LEU A 278 -11.89 8.65 -12.29
CA LEU A 278 -12.03 10.03 -12.77
C LEU A 278 -10.85 10.91 -12.37
N GLY A 279 -10.38 10.79 -11.14
CA GLY A 279 -9.25 11.58 -10.64
C GLY A 279 -7.92 11.19 -11.30
N LEU A 280 -7.67 9.91 -11.58
CA LEU A 280 -6.51 9.49 -12.38
C LEU A 280 -6.54 10.12 -13.77
N LYS A 281 -7.72 10.09 -14.46
CA LYS A 281 -7.88 10.73 -15.78
C LYS A 281 -7.61 12.23 -15.70
N GLN A 282 -8.15 12.92 -14.69
CA GLN A 282 -7.96 14.35 -14.47
C GLN A 282 -6.49 14.70 -14.26
N LEU A 283 -5.79 13.97 -13.38
CA LEU A 283 -4.39 14.21 -13.10
C LEU A 283 -3.50 13.92 -14.33
N SER A 284 -3.75 12.81 -15.04
CA SER A 284 -3.03 12.49 -16.27
C SER A 284 -3.18 13.59 -17.32
N GLN A 285 -4.40 14.05 -17.59
CA GLN A 285 -4.64 15.16 -18.51
C GLN A 285 -3.91 16.43 -18.07
N GLY A 286 -3.96 16.77 -16.77
CA GLY A 286 -3.25 17.93 -16.26
C GLY A 286 -1.72 17.84 -16.40
N PHE A 287 -1.14 16.63 -16.31
CA PHE A 287 0.28 16.42 -16.57
C PHE A 287 0.62 16.50 -18.07
N ASP A 288 -0.25 15.96 -18.95
CA ASP A 288 -0.11 16.11 -20.40
C ASP A 288 -0.12 17.59 -20.81
N ASP A 289 -1.06 18.38 -20.27
CA ASP A 289 -1.19 19.83 -20.53
C ASP A 289 0.05 20.62 -20.02
N LEU A 290 0.77 20.09 -19.05
CA LEU A 290 2.02 20.66 -18.52
C LEU A 290 3.28 20.08 -19.18
N GLY A 291 3.15 19.14 -20.12
CA GLY A 291 4.28 18.48 -20.79
C GLY A 291 5.11 17.60 -19.86
N LEU A 292 4.53 17.06 -18.77
CA LEU A 292 5.23 16.27 -17.77
C LEU A 292 5.10 14.78 -18.05
N PHE A 293 6.22 14.07 -17.91
CA PHE A 293 6.19 12.60 -17.92
C PHE A 293 5.61 12.06 -16.62
N TYR A 294 4.73 11.08 -16.70
CA TYR A 294 4.19 10.34 -15.56
C TYR A 294 4.08 8.85 -15.87
N ILE A 295 4.00 8.03 -14.83
CA ILE A 295 3.84 6.59 -14.96
C ILE A 295 2.33 6.28 -14.91
N ALA A 296 1.80 5.60 -15.94
CA ALA A 296 0.41 5.15 -15.95
C ALA A 296 0.11 4.26 -14.73
N SER A 297 -0.98 4.56 -14.02
CA SER A 297 -1.27 3.93 -12.73
C SER A 297 -2.61 3.20 -12.71
N LYS A 298 -2.63 2.03 -12.04
CA LYS A 298 -3.84 1.30 -11.66
C LYS A 298 -4.12 1.38 -10.14
N ALA A 299 -3.35 2.20 -9.41
CA ALA A 299 -3.56 2.44 -7.98
C ALA A 299 -4.45 3.69 -7.73
N ASN A 300 -4.45 4.23 -6.51
CA ASN A 300 -5.12 5.49 -6.20
C ASN A 300 -4.15 6.67 -6.07
N PHE A 301 -3.13 6.66 -6.89
CA PHE A 301 -2.12 7.72 -7.02
C PHE A 301 -1.48 7.64 -8.40
N ILE A 302 -0.72 8.67 -8.75
CA ILE A 302 0.09 8.71 -9.97
C ILE A 302 1.47 9.30 -9.62
N SER A 303 2.53 8.77 -10.21
CA SER A 303 3.89 9.28 -10.03
C SER A 303 4.31 10.08 -11.24
N VAL A 304 4.60 11.37 -11.04
CA VAL A 304 4.97 12.35 -12.05
C VAL A 304 6.43 12.77 -11.89
N LYS A 305 7.14 12.89 -13.01
CA LYS A 305 8.54 13.34 -13.04
C LYS A 305 8.58 14.87 -13.19
N VAL A 306 9.44 15.50 -12.39
CA VAL A 306 9.70 16.94 -12.42
C VAL A 306 11.21 17.18 -12.42
N ASP A 307 11.69 18.38 -12.73
CA ASP A 307 13.15 18.66 -12.84
C ASP A 307 13.87 18.49 -11.49
N SER A 308 13.24 18.94 -10.40
CA SER A 308 13.75 18.79 -9.03
C SER A 308 12.62 18.48 -8.07
N ALA A 309 12.44 17.19 -7.73
CA ALA A 309 11.35 16.75 -6.88
C ALA A 309 11.32 17.44 -5.52
N MET A 310 12.48 17.63 -4.87
CA MET A 310 12.55 18.26 -3.56
C MET A 310 12.27 19.76 -3.60
N ASP A 311 12.73 20.47 -4.63
CA ASP A 311 12.43 21.90 -4.79
C ASP A 311 10.95 22.12 -5.07
N VAL A 312 10.38 21.37 -6.03
CA VAL A 312 8.93 21.43 -6.34
C VAL A 312 8.10 21.06 -5.12
N PHE A 313 8.46 20.01 -4.38
CA PHE A 313 7.81 19.63 -3.13
C PHE A 313 7.79 20.77 -2.10
N ASN A 314 8.96 21.39 -1.83
CA ASN A 314 9.07 22.48 -0.88
C ASN A 314 8.27 23.73 -1.31
N LYS A 315 8.21 24.02 -2.60
CA LYS A 315 7.40 25.11 -3.14
C LYS A 315 5.90 24.81 -3.05
N LEU A 316 5.49 23.56 -3.29
CA LEU A 316 4.10 23.11 -3.11
C LEU A 316 3.66 23.19 -1.64
N LEU A 317 4.51 22.81 -0.69
CA LEU A 317 4.23 22.95 0.74
C LEU A 317 3.90 24.41 1.10
N LYS A 318 4.70 25.37 0.63
CA LYS A 318 4.46 26.82 0.85
C LYS A 318 3.14 27.31 0.24
N LYS A 319 2.54 26.55 -0.69
CA LYS A 319 1.24 26.81 -1.30
C LYS A 319 0.10 25.97 -0.70
N GLY A 320 0.36 25.26 0.40
CA GLY A 320 -0.64 24.44 1.09
C GLY A 320 -0.94 23.12 0.38
N VAL A 321 0.02 22.56 -0.37
CA VAL A 321 -0.14 21.28 -1.05
C VAL A 321 0.89 20.29 -0.54
N ILE A 322 0.43 19.20 0.11
CA ILE A 322 1.27 18.13 0.62
C ILE A 322 1.21 16.95 -0.36
N VAL A 323 2.32 16.65 -1.03
CA VAL A 323 2.53 15.49 -1.90
C VAL A 323 3.65 14.61 -1.36
N ARG A 324 4.03 13.53 -2.05
CA ARG A 324 5.06 12.60 -1.57
C ARG A 324 6.25 12.53 -2.53
N PRO A 325 7.43 13.06 -2.18
CA PRO A 325 8.66 12.65 -2.85
C PRO A 325 8.90 11.15 -2.64
N VAL A 326 9.33 10.45 -3.67
CA VAL A 326 9.59 9.01 -3.65
C VAL A 326 11.03 8.71 -4.04
N GLU A 327 11.52 7.51 -3.72
CA GLU A 327 12.90 7.06 -3.98
C GLU A 327 13.15 6.73 -5.47
N MET A 328 12.53 7.50 -6.35
CA MET A 328 12.79 7.51 -7.80
C MET A 328 13.31 8.91 -8.16
N LYS A 329 14.38 8.97 -8.94
CA LYS A 329 15.02 10.24 -9.29
C LYS A 329 14.02 11.23 -9.90
N ASN A 330 13.79 12.34 -9.19
CA ASN A 330 12.93 13.45 -9.61
C ASN A 330 11.42 13.10 -9.74
N PHE A 331 10.92 12.13 -9.01
CA PHE A 331 9.49 11.82 -8.99
C PHE A 331 8.78 12.32 -7.73
N LEU A 332 7.56 12.79 -7.94
CA LEU A 332 6.57 13.04 -6.91
C LEU A 332 5.40 12.07 -7.09
N ARG A 333 4.94 11.43 -6.02
CA ARG A 333 3.73 10.63 -6.02
C ARG A 333 2.56 11.45 -5.49
N ILE A 334 1.51 11.53 -6.29
CA ILE A 334 0.31 12.33 -6.05
C ILE A 334 -0.85 11.37 -5.81
N SER A 335 -1.42 11.37 -4.61
CA SER A 335 -2.65 10.62 -4.33
C SER A 335 -3.82 11.25 -5.09
N VAL A 336 -4.77 10.42 -5.55
CA VAL A 336 -6.00 10.91 -6.14
C VAL A 336 -6.87 11.53 -5.05
N GLY A 337 -7.16 12.81 -5.17
CA GLY A 337 -8.09 13.57 -4.34
C GLY A 337 -9.50 13.65 -4.92
N THR A 338 -10.34 14.48 -4.33
CA THR A 338 -11.58 14.95 -4.98
C THR A 338 -11.24 15.77 -6.23
N GLN A 339 -12.23 16.04 -7.07
CA GLN A 339 -12.02 16.89 -8.25
C GLN A 339 -11.41 18.24 -7.86
N ASP A 340 -11.97 18.91 -6.85
CA ASP A 340 -11.52 20.23 -6.40
C ASP A 340 -10.09 20.19 -5.81
N GLU A 341 -9.71 19.11 -5.13
CA GLU A 341 -8.35 18.93 -4.61
C GLU A 341 -7.35 18.71 -5.74
N ASN A 342 -7.71 17.92 -6.75
CA ASN A 342 -6.88 17.70 -7.94
C ASN A 342 -6.72 18.99 -8.75
N ASP A 343 -7.80 19.76 -8.97
CA ASP A 343 -7.76 21.06 -9.65
C ASP A 343 -6.84 22.06 -8.91
N TYR A 344 -7.00 22.13 -7.59
CA TYR A 344 -6.14 22.98 -6.76
C TYR A 344 -4.67 22.58 -6.87
N PHE A 345 -4.37 21.30 -6.77
CA PHE A 345 -3.01 20.79 -6.92
C PHE A 345 -2.43 21.16 -8.29
N LEU A 346 -3.14 20.87 -9.39
CA LEU A 346 -2.67 21.14 -10.75
C LEU A 346 -2.42 22.63 -10.98
N ALA A 347 -3.31 23.50 -10.49
CA ALA A 347 -3.10 24.95 -10.54
C ALA A 347 -1.83 25.37 -9.79
N LYS A 348 -1.59 24.82 -8.56
CA LYS A 348 -0.39 25.15 -7.77
C LYS A 348 0.88 24.55 -8.38
N LEU A 349 0.81 23.38 -8.98
CA LEU A 349 1.92 22.78 -9.70
C LEU A 349 2.34 23.68 -10.89
N LYS A 350 1.38 24.11 -11.71
CA LYS A 350 1.61 25.05 -12.83
C LYS A 350 2.32 26.33 -12.36
N GLU A 351 1.81 26.96 -11.28
CA GLU A 351 2.43 28.18 -10.69
C GLU A 351 3.88 27.96 -10.24
N VAL A 352 4.19 26.77 -9.70
CA VAL A 352 5.53 26.42 -9.22
C VAL A 352 6.49 26.22 -10.39
N LEU A 353 6.04 25.52 -11.45
CA LEU A 353 6.87 25.23 -12.62
C LEU A 353 7.18 26.47 -13.47
N LEU A 354 6.19 27.36 -13.67
CA LEU A 354 6.39 28.60 -14.43
C LEU A 354 7.41 29.55 -13.78
N LYS A 355 7.46 29.61 -12.45
CA LYS A 355 8.46 30.43 -11.73
C LYS A 355 9.89 29.90 -11.84
N ASN A 356 10.07 28.60 -12.10
CA ASN A 356 11.41 28.03 -12.31
C ASN A 356 12.00 28.45 -13.65
N ASN A 357 11.17 28.62 -14.70
CA ASN A 357 11.65 29.03 -16.02
C ASN A 357 12.15 30.49 -16.08
N HIS A 358 11.74 31.34 -15.13
CA HIS A 358 12.20 32.76 -15.08
C HIS A 358 13.47 32.96 -14.26
N THR A 359 13.93 31.98 -13.50
CA THR A 359 15.19 32.08 -12.71
C THR A 359 16.43 31.67 -13.47
N TYR A 360 16.30 31.11 -14.68
CA TYR A 360 17.43 30.68 -15.52
C TYR A 360 17.66 31.59 -16.77
N SER A 361 16.89 32.67 -16.91
CA SER A 361 17.00 33.63 -18.03
C SER A 361 17.49 35.03 -17.56
N GLY A 362 18.25 35.09 -16.47
CA GLY A 362 18.88 36.29 -15.96
C GLY A 362 20.38 36.12 -15.83
#